data_df2e256032b90d75d9eb776d160089b8
#
_entry.id   df2e256032b90d75d9eb776d160089b8
#
_cell.length_a   1.000
_cell.length_b   1.000
_cell.length_c   1.000
_cell.angle_alpha   90.00
_cell.angle_beta   90.00
_cell.angle_gamma   90.00
#
_symmetry.space_group_name_H-M   'P 1'
#
loop_
_entity.id
_entity.type
_entity.pdbx_description
1 polymer ?
#
loop_
_entity_poly.entity_id
_entity_poly.type
_entity_poly.pdbx_seq_one_letter_code
_entity_poly.pdbx_strand_id
1 'polypeptide(L)'
;NELYRSDDKAKVGSRVPLSEVYKDLKDEAKVTDVTRPIFTYLKTPGMNNKDINSPLGLSIFDNAKTTIDFINTTYDEFMWEVKMGQRRVAVPESLTALTVRTTDGDVVPRPRFESDQNVYIRMGGRDLDSSAIQDLTTPIRADDYIKAINEGLSLFEMQIGVSAGLFSFDGKSMKTATEIVSENSDTYQMRNSIVALVEQSLKELVISIFEIAKAYDLYQSEVPSMDNISISLDDGVFTDRDAELDYWIKVVNAGFGTREMAIQKVLNVTEEKAQEIAAEINTGIVDEINQQRTDTHLYGE
;
A
#
# COMPACT_ATOMS: atom_id res chain seq x y z
N ASN A 1 -4.50 -27.71 -15.49
CA ASN A 1 -4.76 -28.38 -14.21
C ASN A 1 -4.29 -29.81 -14.32
N GLU A 2 -3.59 -30.32 -13.30
CA GLU A 2 -3.15 -31.70 -13.21
C GLU A 2 -3.62 -32.25 -11.85
N LEU A 3 -4.05 -33.51 -11.86
CA LEU A 3 -4.48 -34.22 -10.64
C LEU A 3 -3.38 -35.20 -10.23
N TYR A 4 -2.98 -35.10 -8.95
CA TYR A 4 -2.00 -36.03 -8.37
C TYR A 4 -2.63 -36.73 -7.17
N ARG A 5 -2.44 -38.05 -7.08
CA ARG A 5 -2.87 -38.85 -5.94
C ARG A 5 -1.66 -39.33 -5.16
N SER A 6 -1.64 -39.10 -3.87
CA SER A 6 -0.60 -39.57 -2.96
C SER A 6 -1.21 -40.24 -1.74
N ASP A 7 -0.61 -41.33 -1.32
CA ASP A 7 -0.93 -42.01 -0.05
C ASP A 7 -0.16 -41.37 1.12
N ASP A 8 0.85 -40.53 0.82
CA ASP A 8 1.66 -39.82 1.81
C ASP A 8 1.39 -38.32 1.72
N LYS A 9 0.92 -37.70 2.81
CA LYS A 9 0.63 -36.25 2.89
C LYS A 9 1.84 -35.35 2.65
N ALA A 10 3.05 -35.88 2.80
CA ALA A 10 4.31 -35.12 2.64
C ALA A 10 4.87 -35.21 1.21
N LYS A 11 4.30 -36.00 0.32
CA LYS A 11 4.85 -36.23 -1.04
C LYS A 11 3.78 -35.94 -2.10
N VAL A 12 4.22 -35.35 -3.20
CA VAL A 12 3.43 -35.28 -4.43
C VAL A 12 3.40 -36.71 -5.01
N GLY A 13 2.20 -37.26 -5.14
CA GLY A 13 2.01 -38.63 -5.65
C GLY A 13 2.14 -38.75 -7.15
N SER A 14 1.57 -39.81 -7.70
CA SER A 14 1.52 -40.03 -9.15
C SER A 14 0.40 -39.22 -9.80
N ARG A 15 0.66 -38.74 -11.03
CA ARG A 15 -0.38 -38.08 -11.84
C ARG A 15 -1.46 -39.10 -12.20
N VAL A 16 -2.70 -38.72 -12.00
CA VAL A 16 -3.89 -39.50 -12.35
C VAL A 16 -4.78 -38.70 -13.29
N PRO A 17 -5.61 -39.37 -14.13
CA PRO A 17 -6.53 -38.71 -15.03
C PRO A 17 -7.48 -37.77 -14.29
N LEU A 18 -7.73 -36.57 -14.86
CA LEU A 18 -8.71 -35.62 -14.33
C LEU A 18 -10.12 -36.24 -14.25
N SER A 19 -10.45 -37.14 -15.16
CA SER A 19 -11.73 -37.85 -15.22
C SER A 19 -12.02 -38.75 -14.02
N GLU A 20 -11.01 -39.08 -13.18
CA GLU A 20 -11.26 -39.83 -11.94
C GLU A 20 -12.07 -39.02 -10.91
N VAL A 21 -11.89 -37.71 -10.89
CA VAL A 21 -12.61 -36.82 -9.95
C VAL A 21 -13.67 -36.01 -10.67
N TYR A 22 -13.35 -35.57 -11.90
CA TYR A 22 -14.20 -34.70 -12.70
C TYR A 22 -14.59 -35.42 -13.99
N LYS A 23 -15.71 -36.12 -13.96
CA LYS A 23 -16.16 -37.02 -15.04
C LYS A 23 -16.32 -36.35 -16.41
N ASP A 24 -16.59 -35.04 -16.41
CA ASP A 24 -16.84 -34.26 -17.61
C ASP A 24 -15.59 -33.55 -18.14
N LEU A 25 -14.44 -33.65 -17.43
CA LEU A 25 -13.19 -33.03 -17.85
C LEU A 25 -12.30 -34.04 -18.59
N LYS A 26 -11.82 -33.63 -19.77
CA LYS A 26 -10.77 -34.34 -20.50
C LYS A 26 -9.42 -34.09 -19.83
N ASP A 27 -8.53 -35.10 -19.87
CA ASP A 27 -7.18 -35.00 -19.34
C ASP A 27 -6.34 -33.91 -20.03
N GLU A 28 -6.63 -33.66 -21.30
CA GLU A 28 -6.01 -32.59 -22.09
C GLU A 28 -7.07 -31.94 -22.99
N ALA A 29 -7.15 -30.63 -22.93
CA ALA A 29 -7.96 -29.81 -23.79
C ALA A 29 -7.07 -28.77 -24.48
N LYS A 30 -7.09 -28.76 -25.83
CA LYS A 30 -6.43 -27.70 -26.62
C LYS A 30 -7.49 -26.67 -26.99
N VAL A 31 -7.26 -25.45 -26.60
CA VAL A 31 -8.04 -24.31 -27.08
C VAL A 31 -7.37 -23.82 -28.34
N THR A 32 -8.09 -23.95 -29.46
CA THR A 32 -7.69 -23.44 -30.79
C THR A 32 -8.42 -22.13 -31.04
N ASP A 33 -7.94 -21.39 -32.06
CA ASP A 33 -8.56 -20.13 -32.51
C ASP A 33 -8.47 -18.96 -31.47
N VAL A 34 -7.44 -19.00 -30.64
CA VAL A 34 -7.06 -17.87 -29.76
C VAL A 34 -5.74 -17.26 -30.26
N THR A 35 -5.67 -15.95 -30.29
CA THR A 35 -4.48 -15.20 -30.78
C THR A 35 -3.44 -14.97 -29.70
N ARG A 36 -3.78 -15.17 -28.44
CA ARG A 36 -2.96 -14.89 -27.26
C ARG A 36 -3.14 -15.96 -26.18
N PRO A 37 -2.25 -16.01 -25.18
CA PRO A 37 -2.46 -16.86 -24.01
C PRO A 37 -3.79 -16.50 -23.30
N ILE A 38 -4.44 -17.53 -22.73
CA ILE A 38 -5.70 -17.37 -21.97
C ILE A 38 -5.48 -16.82 -20.56
N PHE A 39 -4.32 -16.28 -20.30
CA PHE A 39 -3.97 -15.60 -19.05
C PHE A 39 -3.19 -14.33 -19.39
N THR A 40 -3.23 -13.36 -18.50
CA THR A 40 -2.42 -12.14 -18.60
C THR A 40 -1.35 -12.13 -17.51
N TYR A 41 -0.23 -11.54 -17.83
CA TYR A 41 0.86 -11.36 -16.89
C TYR A 41 0.98 -9.89 -16.50
N LEU A 42 0.64 -9.58 -15.23
CA LEU A 42 0.85 -8.25 -14.68
C LEU A 42 2.33 -8.09 -14.30
N LYS A 43 3.02 -7.22 -15.02
CA LYS A 43 4.41 -6.88 -14.75
C LYS A 43 4.47 -5.61 -13.90
N THR A 44 5.38 -5.60 -12.91
CA THR A 44 5.72 -4.38 -12.17
C THR A 44 6.46 -3.39 -13.07
N PRO A 45 6.32 -2.08 -12.86
CA PRO A 45 7.05 -1.09 -13.64
C PRO A 45 8.57 -1.21 -13.42
N GLY A 46 9.33 -0.80 -14.44
CA GLY A 46 10.78 -0.85 -14.41
C GLY A 46 11.38 -2.08 -15.11
N MET A 47 12.69 -2.06 -15.19
CA MET A 47 13.49 -3.10 -15.84
C MET A 47 14.05 -4.06 -14.79
N ASN A 48 14.13 -5.35 -15.16
CA ASN A 48 14.79 -6.34 -14.31
C ASN A 48 16.32 -6.13 -14.37
N ASN A 49 16.87 -5.50 -13.33
CA ASN A 49 18.29 -5.22 -13.20
C ASN A 49 19.11 -6.41 -12.67
N LYS A 50 18.44 -7.49 -12.26
CA LYS A 50 19.11 -8.73 -11.82
C LYS A 50 19.36 -9.71 -12.95
N ASP A 51 18.39 -9.77 -13.89
CA ASP A 51 18.49 -10.56 -15.11
C ASP A 51 17.90 -9.75 -16.26
N ILE A 52 18.78 -9.12 -17.01
CA ILE A 52 18.43 -8.27 -18.16
C ILE A 52 17.70 -9.04 -19.27
N ASN A 53 17.93 -10.35 -19.36
CA ASN A 53 17.29 -11.21 -20.36
C ASN A 53 15.93 -11.74 -19.89
N SER A 54 15.58 -11.56 -18.62
CA SER A 54 14.29 -12.00 -18.11
C SER A 54 13.18 -11.02 -18.47
N PRO A 55 12.06 -11.49 -19.05
CA PRO A 55 10.89 -10.65 -19.30
C PRO A 55 10.12 -10.32 -18.01
N LEU A 56 10.47 -10.97 -16.88
CA LEU A 56 9.77 -10.82 -15.60
C LEU A 56 10.15 -9.50 -14.92
N GLY A 57 9.18 -8.87 -14.29
CA GLY A 57 9.43 -7.71 -13.41
C GLY A 57 10.08 -8.13 -12.09
N LEU A 58 10.65 -7.16 -11.41
CA LEU A 58 11.12 -7.33 -10.04
C LEU A 58 10.05 -6.87 -9.05
N SER A 59 10.15 -7.34 -7.81
CA SER A 59 9.38 -6.76 -6.71
C SER A 59 9.71 -5.27 -6.56
N ILE A 60 8.71 -4.46 -6.23
CA ILE A 60 8.89 -3.02 -5.93
C ILE A 60 9.93 -2.84 -4.82
N PHE A 61 10.02 -3.79 -3.87
CA PHE A 61 10.95 -3.74 -2.74
C PHE A 61 12.33 -4.36 -3.02
N ASP A 62 12.54 -4.90 -4.21
CA ASP A 62 13.74 -5.72 -4.46
C ASP A 62 15.05 -4.95 -4.33
N ASN A 63 15.04 -3.68 -4.77
CA ASN A 63 16.19 -2.79 -4.64
C ASN A 63 16.36 -2.23 -3.21
N ALA A 64 15.34 -2.35 -2.37
CA ALA A 64 15.32 -1.82 -1.01
C ALA A 64 15.53 -2.87 0.08
N LYS A 65 15.84 -4.13 -0.27
CA LYS A 65 15.97 -5.24 0.70
C LYS A 65 16.94 -4.93 1.83
N THR A 66 18.13 -4.43 1.50
CA THR A 66 19.14 -4.09 2.50
C THR A 66 18.71 -2.96 3.43
N THR A 67 17.95 -2.02 2.91
CA THR A 67 17.39 -0.91 3.70
C THR A 67 16.28 -1.40 4.62
N ILE A 68 15.44 -2.33 4.15
CA ILE A 68 14.42 -2.98 4.99
C ILE A 68 15.09 -3.76 6.13
N ASP A 69 16.14 -4.52 5.84
CA ASP A 69 16.89 -5.25 6.85
C ASP A 69 17.55 -4.31 7.88
N PHE A 70 18.08 -3.16 7.42
CA PHE A 70 18.60 -2.12 8.30
C PHE A 70 17.51 -1.56 9.22
N ILE A 71 16.34 -1.19 8.68
CA ILE A 71 15.22 -0.65 9.47
C ILE A 71 14.77 -1.69 10.51
N ASN A 72 14.60 -2.95 10.10
CA ASN A 72 14.19 -4.04 10.99
C ASN A 72 15.21 -4.25 12.12
N THR A 73 16.49 -4.31 11.79
CA THR A 73 17.56 -4.48 12.79
C THR A 73 17.58 -3.31 13.76
N THR A 74 17.50 -2.08 13.26
CA THR A 74 17.47 -0.86 14.09
C THR A 74 16.26 -0.85 15.02
N TYR A 75 15.10 -1.28 14.53
CA TYR A 75 13.89 -1.38 15.34
C TYR A 75 14.03 -2.44 16.44
N ASP A 76 14.58 -3.62 16.13
CA ASP A 76 14.82 -4.68 17.10
C ASP A 76 15.83 -4.24 18.17
N GLU A 77 16.89 -3.55 17.78
CA GLU A 77 17.85 -2.97 18.70
C GLU A 77 17.22 -1.90 19.59
N PHE A 78 16.35 -1.05 19.05
CA PHE A 78 15.62 -0.07 19.81
C PHE A 78 14.69 -0.73 20.84
N MET A 79 13.95 -1.75 20.42
CA MET A 79 13.11 -2.54 21.34
C MET A 79 13.93 -3.20 22.45
N TRP A 80 15.13 -3.68 22.11
CA TRP A 80 16.06 -4.23 23.09
C TRP A 80 16.60 -3.15 24.04
N GLU A 81 16.98 -1.99 23.53
CA GLU A 81 17.41 -0.84 24.33
C GLU A 81 16.35 -0.42 25.35
N VAL A 82 15.08 -0.32 24.90
CA VAL A 82 13.94 -0.01 25.78
C VAL A 82 13.79 -1.07 26.87
N LYS A 83 13.92 -2.35 26.51
CA LYS A 83 13.83 -3.47 27.45
C LYS A 83 14.98 -3.47 28.45
N MET A 84 16.20 -3.18 27.98
CA MET A 84 17.40 -3.12 28.83
C MET A 84 17.51 -1.83 29.62
N GLY A 85 16.93 -0.72 29.13
CA GLY A 85 16.89 0.59 29.79
C GLY A 85 15.90 0.68 30.96
N GLN A 86 15.26 -0.43 31.35
CA GLN A 86 14.43 -0.46 32.55
C GLN A 86 15.26 -0.03 33.78
N ARG A 87 14.61 0.65 34.70
CA ARG A 87 15.24 1.13 35.91
C ARG A 87 15.95 0.01 36.67
N ARG A 88 17.23 0.20 36.98
CA ARG A 88 18.08 -0.78 37.68
C ARG A 88 18.70 -0.09 38.88
N VAL A 89 18.46 -0.67 40.04
CA VAL A 89 18.99 -0.15 41.32
C VAL A 89 19.87 -1.23 41.94
N ALA A 90 21.14 -0.93 42.14
CA ALA A 90 22.04 -1.81 42.87
C ALA A 90 21.80 -1.64 44.36
N VAL A 91 21.54 -2.74 45.05
CA VAL A 91 21.30 -2.79 46.48
C VAL A 91 22.34 -3.71 47.15
N PRO A 92 23.05 -3.25 48.15
CA PRO A 92 23.98 -4.08 48.93
C PRO A 92 23.27 -5.31 49.53
N GLU A 93 23.94 -6.46 49.48
CA GLU A 93 23.38 -7.70 50.03
C GLU A 93 22.93 -7.59 51.48
N SER A 94 23.66 -6.82 52.29
CA SER A 94 23.34 -6.54 53.68
C SER A 94 21.97 -5.86 53.90
N LEU A 95 21.46 -5.15 52.87
CA LEU A 95 20.14 -4.49 52.92
C LEU A 95 19.02 -5.35 52.33
N THR A 96 19.34 -6.45 51.68
CA THR A 96 18.34 -7.30 51.00
C THR A 96 17.73 -8.40 51.87
N ALA A 97 18.34 -8.72 52.98
CA ALA A 97 17.86 -9.76 53.88
C ALA A 97 17.42 -9.18 55.24
N LEU A 98 16.21 -9.43 55.65
CA LEU A 98 15.72 -9.24 57.00
C LEU A 98 15.83 -10.58 57.72
N THR A 99 16.51 -10.58 58.87
CA THR A 99 16.49 -11.73 59.77
C THR A 99 15.22 -11.65 60.64
N VAL A 100 14.30 -12.57 60.41
CA VAL A 100 13.08 -12.67 61.24
C VAL A 100 13.24 -13.89 62.17
N ARG A 101 13.03 -13.67 63.46
CA ARG A 101 12.94 -14.79 64.43
C ARG A 101 11.54 -15.39 64.33
N THR A 102 11.48 -16.68 64.09
CA THR A 102 10.25 -17.44 64.14
C THR A 102 9.84 -17.68 65.61
N THR A 103 8.59 -18.05 65.83
CA THR A 103 8.02 -18.34 67.17
C THR A 103 8.79 -19.45 67.87
N ASP A 104 9.48 -20.32 67.16
CA ASP A 104 10.31 -21.43 67.65
C ASP A 104 11.78 -21.02 67.92
N GLY A 105 12.12 -19.73 67.79
CA GLY A 105 13.43 -19.18 68.09
C GLY A 105 14.43 -19.25 66.93
N ASP A 106 14.09 -19.87 65.83
CA ASP A 106 14.96 -19.96 64.66
C ASP A 106 15.03 -18.64 63.88
N VAL A 107 16.22 -18.33 63.38
CA VAL A 107 16.49 -17.13 62.60
C VAL A 107 16.41 -17.48 61.12
N VAL A 108 15.33 -17.03 60.45
CA VAL A 108 15.13 -17.27 59.01
C VAL A 108 15.32 -15.97 58.23
N PRO A 109 16.19 -15.96 57.22
CA PRO A 109 16.34 -14.79 56.35
C PRO A 109 15.09 -14.69 55.45
N ARG A 110 14.41 -13.54 55.50
CA ARG A 110 13.32 -13.21 54.56
C ARG A 110 13.83 -12.13 53.57
N PRO A 111 13.56 -12.31 52.27
CA PRO A 111 13.91 -11.27 51.29
C PRO A 111 13.08 -10.01 51.58
N ARG A 112 13.75 -8.88 51.67
CA ARG A 112 13.15 -7.55 51.83
C ARG A 112 12.56 -6.98 50.56
N PHE A 113 13.08 -7.46 49.42
CA PHE A 113 12.62 -7.11 48.07
C PHE A 113 12.13 -8.36 47.37
N GLU A 114 10.99 -8.26 46.73
CA GLU A 114 10.43 -9.36 45.94
C GLU A 114 11.32 -9.62 44.73
N SER A 115 11.68 -10.88 44.50
CA SER A 115 12.56 -11.30 43.42
C SER A 115 11.96 -11.12 42.03
N ASP A 116 10.64 -10.90 41.94
CA ASP A 116 9.93 -10.70 40.65
C ASP A 116 10.05 -9.28 40.10
N GLN A 117 10.57 -8.35 40.90
CA GLN A 117 10.85 -6.99 40.44
C GLN A 117 12.28 -6.92 39.87
N ASN A 118 12.43 -7.01 38.57
CA ASN A 118 13.70 -6.89 37.82
C ASN A 118 14.43 -5.53 38.02
N VAL A 119 13.91 -4.68 38.89
CA VAL A 119 14.45 -3.34 39.18
C VAL A 119 15.64 -3.41 40.10
N TYR A 120 15.71 -4.42 40.98
CA TYR A 120 16.75 -4.48 42.03
C TYR A 120 17.80 -5.56 41.67
N ILE A 121 19.05 -5.14 41.63
CA ILE A 121 20.20 -6.02 41.42
C ILE A 121 20.94 -6.14 42.77
N ARG A 122 21.04 -7.38 43.29
CA ARG A 122 21.82 -7.68 44.46
C ARG A 122 23.30 -7.69 44.11
N MET A 123 24.10 -6.85 44.72
CA MET A 123 25.55 -6.83 44.57
C MET A 123 26.23 -7.23 45.86
N GLY A 124 27.00 -8.31 45.85
CA GLY A 124 27.87 -8.74 46.93
C GLY A 124 29.33 -8.40 46.58
N GLY A 125 30.07 -7.78 47.45
CA GLY A 125 31.48 -7.48 47.27
C GLY A 125 31.98 -6.29 48.10
N ARG A 126 33.29 -6.15 48.18
CA ARG A 126 33.97 -5.09 48.97
C ARG A 126 33.91 -3.71 48.29
N ASP A 127 33.42 -3.63 47.06
CA ASP A 127 33.48 -2.43 46.22
C ASP A 127 32.23 -1.51 46.34
N LEU A 128 31.20 -1.94 47.06
CA LEU A 128 30.05 -1.09 47.38
C LEU A 128 30.12 -0.69 48.84
N ASP A 129 30.15 0.60 49.09
CA ASP A 129 29.95 1.14 50.44
C ASP A 129 28.66 0.51 50.99
N SER A 130 28.77 -0.22 52.10
CA SER A 130 27.71 -1.10 52.65
C SER A 130 26.39 -0.41 52.99
N SER A 131 26.31 0.89 52.75
CA SER A 131 25.15 1.73 53.05
C SER A 131 24.56 2.44 51.83
N ALA A 132 25.13 2.35 50.63
CA ALA A 132 24.72 3.13 49.49
C ALA A 132 23.90 2.31 48.47
N ILE A 133 22.68 2.75 48.18
CA ILE A 133 21.86 2.30 47.05
C ILE A 133 22.28 3.11 45.81
N GLN A 134 22.68 2.44 44.76
CA GLN A 134 23.11 3.08 43.51
C GLN A 134 22.09 2.88 42.42
N ASP A 135 21.69 3.97 41.74
CA ASP A 135 20.89 3.89 40.54
C ASP A 135 21.81 3.66 39.35
N LEU A 136 21.68 2.51 38.72
CA LEU A 136 22.43 2.09 37.55
C LEU A 136 21.63 2.28 36.22
N THR A 137 20.57 3.05 36.29
CA THR A 137 19.72 3.29 35.11
C THR A 137 20.49 4.11 34.09
N THR A 138 20.64 3.55 32.89
CA THR A 138 21.24 4.25 31.76
C THR A 138 20.11 4.95 30.97
N PRO A 139 20.28 6.21 30.54
CA PRO A 139 19.30 6.85 29.67
C PRO A 139 19.16 6.12 28.36
N ILE A 140 17.93 5.96 27.90
CA ILE A 140 17.61 5.31 26.61
C ILE A 140 17.94 6.30 25.50
N ARG A 141 18.64 5.85 24.45
CA ARG A 141 19.00 6.64 23.26
C ARG A 141 17.85 6.69 22.25
N ALA A 142 16.63 7.01 22.70
CA ALA A 142 15.43 6.95 21.88
C ALA A 142 15.52 7.85 20.66
N ASP A 143 16.03 9.07 20.82
CA ASP A 143 16.13 10.04 19.72
C ASP A 143 17.08 9.57 18.60
N ASP A 144 18.19 8.91 18.97
CA ASP A 144 19.15 8.39 18.00
C ASP A 144 18.53 7.25 17.17
N TYR A 145 17.79 6.35 17.81
CA TYR A 145 17.08 5.27 17.11
C TYR A 145 15.95 5.79 16.22
N ILE A 146 15.14 6.73 16.71
CA ILE A 146 14.08 7.35 15.92
C ILE A 146 14.67 8.04 14.70
N LYS A 147 15.78 8.76 14.86
CA LYS A 147 16.48 9.42 13.75
C LYS A 147 17.02 8.39 12.73
N ALA A 148 17.65 7.32 13.20
CA ALA A 148 18.17 6.28 12.32
C ALA A 148 17.05 5.57 11.53
N ILE A 149 15.90 5.29 12.17
CA ILE A 149 14.72 4.71 11.53
C ILE A 149 14.16 5.67 10.48
N ASN A 150 14.02 6.96 10.79
CA ASN A 150 13.50 7.95 9.84
C ASN A 150 14.42 8.12 8.63
N GLU A 151 15.74 8.13 8.82
CA GLU A 151 16.69 8.13 7.70
C GLU A 151 16.59 6.85 6.86
N GLY A 152 16.41 5.70 7.51
CA GLY A 152 16.16 4.43 6.84
C GLY A 152 14.86 4.46 6.02
N LEU A 153 13.79 5.03 6.55
CA LEU A 153 12.51 5.19 5.85
C LEU A 153 12.64 6.14 4.65
N SER A 154 13.34 7.27 4.81
CA SER A 154 13.60 8.20 3.70
C SER A 154 14.39 7.53 2.56
N LEU A 155 15.40 6.73 2.89
CA LEU A 155 16.16 5.96 1.90
C LEU A 155 15.29 4.90 1.23
N PHE A 156 14.43 4.23 1.99
CA PHE A 156 13.47 3.27 1.48
C PHE A 156 12.49 3.90 0.48
N GLU A 157 11.91 5.05 0.83
CA GLU A 157 11.02 5.83 -0.05
C GLU A 157 11.68 6.14 -1.40
N MET A 158 12.90 6.65 -1.36
CA MET A 158 13.68 6.95 -2.57
C MET A 158 13.94 5.69 -3.42
N GLN A 159 14.24 4.55 -2.80
CA GLN A 159 14.56 3.31 -3.50
C GLN A 159 13.35 2.65 -4.15
N ILE A 160 12.15 2.82 -3.59
CA ILE A 160 10.90 2.32 -4.18
C ILE A 160 10.24 3.33 -5.14
N GLY A 161 10.80 4.54 -5.26
CA GLY A 161 10.32 5.56 -6.18
C GLY A 161 9.07 6.30 -5.71
N VAL A 162 8.91 6.48 -4.41
CA VAL A 162 7.85 7.31 -3.82
C VAL A 162 8.44 8.58 -3.22
N SER A 163 7.60 9.58 -3.02
CA SER A 163 8.00 10.87 -2.49
C SER A 163 8.49 10.78 -1.05
N ALA A 164 9.53 11.52 -0.72
CA ALA A 164 10.07 11.59 0.64
C ALA A 164 9.03 12.13 1.63
N GLY A 165 8.97 11.51 2.81
CA GLY A 165 8.04 11.90 3.87
C GLY A 165 6.68 11.21 3.82
N LEU A 166 6.51 10.19 2.97
CA LEU A 166 5.29 9.39 2.90
C LEU A 166 5.15 8.49 4.14
N PHE A 167 6.26 7.93 4.63
CA PHE A 167 6.31 7.04 5.79
C PHE A 167 6.85 7.71 7.06
N SER A 168 7.36 8.94 6.98
CA SER A 168 7.82 9.67 8.15
C SER A 168 6.68 10.42 8.82
N PHE A 169 6.57 10.29 10.13
CA PHE A 169 5.61 11.03 10.97
C PHE A 169 6.19 12.38 11.42
N ASP A 170 6.68 13.17 10.51
CA ASP A 170 6.95 14.57 10.81
C ASP A 170 5.62 15.30 10.92
N GLY A 171 5.26 15.75 12.11
CA GLY A 171 4.01 16.48 12.40
C GLY A 171 3.91 17.81 11.65
N LYS A 172 4.00 17.74 10.33
CA LYS A 172 3.88 18.90 9.44
C LYS A 172 2.45 19.39 9.40
N SER A 173 2.30 20.69 9.53
CA SER A 173 1.06 21.47 9.46
C SER A 173 0.21 21.09 8.25
N MET A 174 -1.11 21.23 8.38
CA MET A 174 -2.08 21.09 7.27
C MET A 174 -1.61 21.90 6.06
N LYS A 175 -1.34 21.18 4.96
CA LYS A 175 -0.95 21.74 3.67
C LYS A 175 -2.16 21.82 2.74
N THR A 176 -2.10 22.71 1.77
CA THR A 176 -3.12 22.77 0.72
C THR A 176 -3.03 21.55 -0.19
N ALA A 177 -4.15 21.17 -0.81
CA ALA A 177 -4.20 20.03 -1.73
C ALA A 177 -3.14 20.14 -2.85
N THR A 178 -2.93 21.33 -3.38
CA THR A 178 -1.93 21.62 -4.43
C THR A 178 -0.49 21.42 -3.94
N GLU A 179 -0.18 21.80 -2.70
CA GLU A 179 1.14 21.56 -2.09
C GLU A 179 1.40 20.08 -1.90
N ILE A 180 0.38 19.33 -1.44
CA ILE A 180 0.45 17.87 -1.27
C ILE A 180 0.70 17.18 -2.62
N VAL A 181 0.01 17.59 -3.68
CA VAL A 181 0.21 17.05 -5.04
C VAL A 181 1.62 17.33 -5.55
N SER A 182 2.13 18.55 -5.36
CA SER A 182 3.47 18.93 -5.80
C SER A 182 4.56 18.17 -5.04
N GLU A 183 4.41 18.01 -3.73
CA GLU A 183 5.38 17.26 -2.90
C GLU A 183 5.35 15.75 -3.17
N ASN A 184 4.21 15.21 -3.58
CA ASN A 184 4.04 13.79 -3.85
C ASN A 184 4.19 13.42 -5.34
N SER A 185 4.85 14.25 -6.15
CA SER A 185 4.98 14.04 -7.61
C SER A 185 5.56 12.66 -7.98
N ASP A 186 6.56 12.18 -7.25
CA ASP A 186 7.20 10.88 -7.50
C ASP A 186 6.24 9.72 -7.21
N THR A 187 5.48 9.82 -6.11
CA THR A 187 4.42 8.87 -5.77
C THR A 187 3.36 8.81 -6.87
N TYR A 188 2.96 9.96 -7.43
CA TYR A 188 2.02 10.02 -8.54
C TYR A 188 2.58 9.38 -9.81
N GLN A 189 3.84 9.62 -10.14
CA GLN A 189 4.49 9.02 -11.31
C GLN A 189 4.58 7.50 -11.16
N MET A 190 4.97 7.01 -9.99
CA MET A 190 5.02 5.57 -9.70
C MET A 190 3.62 4.94 -9.78
N ARG A 191 2.62 5.58 -9.16
CA ARG A 191 1.22 5.15 -9.26
C ARG A 191 0.75 5.08 -10.71
N ASN A 192 0.95 6.13 -11.48
CA ASN A 192 0.52 6.19 -12.87
C ASN A 192 1.19 5.09 -13.72
N SER A 193 2.46 4.80 -13.45
CA SER A 193 3.18 3.70 -14.10
C SER A 193 2.56 2.33 -13.77
N ILE A 194 2.16 2.11 -12.52
CA ILE A 194 1.49 0.88 -12.10
C ILE A 194 0.09 0.80 -12.71
N VAL A 195 -0.69 1.88 -12.65
CA VAL A 195 -2.05 1.96 -13.20
C VAL A 195 -2.06 1.65 -14.68
N ALA A 196 -1.14 2.22 -15.46
CA ALA A 196 -1.03 1.95 -16.90
C ALA A 196 -0.79 0.46 -17.21
N LEU A 197 0.06 -0.21 -16.43
CA LEU A 197 0.32 -1.65 -16.61
C LEU A 197 -0.86 -2.51 -16.15
N VAL A 198 -1.56 -2.13 -15.10
CA VAL A 198 -2.79 -2.78 -14.64
C VAL A 198 -3.88 -2.65 -15.71
N GLU A 199 -4.09 -1.44 -16.25
CA GLU A 199 -5.05 -1.16 -17.30
C GLU A 199 -4.76 -2.01 -18.54
N GLN A 200 -3.50 -2.06 -19.00
CA GLN A 200 -3.09 -2.89 -20.11
C GLN A 200 -3.39 -4.37 -19.84
N SER A 201 -3.00 -4.90 -18.67
CA SER A 201 -3.25 -6.29 -18.31
C SER A 201 -4.73 -6.63 -18.26
N LEU A 202 -5.57 -5.72 -17.76
CA LEU A 202 -7.02 -5.91 -17.73
C LEU A 202 -7.63 -5.89 -19.12
N LYS A 203 -7.19 -5.00 -20.01
CA LYS A 203 -7.62 -4.98 -21.42
C LYS A 203 -7.27 -6.30 -22.11
N GLU A 204 -6.04 -6.79 -21.92
CA GLU A 204 -5.60 -8.08 -22.44
C GLU A 204 -6.46 -9.24 -21.90
N LEU A 205 -6.80 -9.21 -20.60
CA LEU A 205 -7.65 -10.20 -19.96
C LEU A 205 -9.06 -10.21 -20.56
N VAL A 206 -9.64 -9.03 -20.76
CA VAL A 206 -10.98 -8.88 -21.37
C VAL A 206 -10.98 -9.48 -22.78
N ILE A 207 -9.97 -9.17 -23.60
CA ILE A 207 -9.89 -9.75 -24.94
C ILE A 207 -9.75 -11.28 -24.88
N SER A 208 -8.92 -11.80 -23.99
CA SER A 208 -8.75 -13.26 -23.80
C SER A 208 -10.08 -13.94 -23.40
N ILE A 209 -10.90 -13.28 -22.58
CA ILE A 209 -12.23 -13.75 -22.21
C ILE A 209 -13.15 -13.81 -23.43
N PHE A 210 -13.16 -12.77 -24.27
CA PHE A 210 -13.98 -12.73 -25.47
C PHE A 210 -13.52 -13.78 -26.52
N GLU A 211 -12.21 -13.96 -26.69
CA GLU A 211 -11.68 -15.01 -27.60
C GLU A 211 -12.11 -16.42 -27.14
N ILE A 212 -12.01 -16.68 -25.82
CA ILE A 212 -12.46 -17.97 -25.27
C ILE A 212 -13.98 -18.12 -25.45
N ALA A 213 -14.76 -17.09 -25.13
CA ALA A 213 -16.20 -17.13 -25.27
C ALA A 213 -16.61 -17.41 -26.74
N LYS A 214 -15.88 -16.84 -27.70
CA LYS A 214 -16.07 -17.11 -29.12
C LYS A 214 -15.69 -18.56 -29.51
N ALA A 215 -14.57 -19.07 -28.98
CA ALA A 215 -14.12 -20.45 -29.24
C ALA A 215 -15.10 -21.51 -28.70
N TYR A 216 -15.91 -21.15 -27.70
CA TYR A 216 -16.96 -22.02 -27.15
C TYR A 216 -18.39 -21.65 -27.59
N ASP A 217 -18.55 -20.86 -28.63
CA ASP A 217 -19.85 -20.41 -29.18
C ASP A 217 -20.75 -19.65 -28.14
N LEU A 218 -20.16 -19.10 -27.13
CA LEU A 218 -20.86 -18.27 -26.12
C LEU A 218 -21.00 -16.80 -26.55
N TYR A 219 -20.19 -16.37 -27.54
CA TYR A 219 -20.17 -15.01 -28.05
C TYR A 219 -20.01 -15.04 -29.58
N GLN A 220 -20.93 -14.40 -30.32
CA GLN A 220 -20.97 -14.49 -31.77
C GLN A 220 -20.54 -13.22 -32.51
N SER A 221 -20.31 -12.12 -31.77
CA SER A 221 -19.86 -10.86 -32.34
C SER A 221 -18.34 -10.83 -32.54
N GLU A 222 -17.81 -9.76 -33.10
CA GLU A 222 -16.37 -9.56 -33.22
C GLU A 222 -15.75 -9.30 -31.85
N VAL A 223 -14.55 -9.87 -31.61
CA VAL A 223 -13.77 -9.61 -30.41
C VAL A 223 -13.35 -8.14 -30.39
N PRO A 224 -13.59 -7.39 -29.32
CA PRO A 224 -13.22 -5.99 -29.24
C PRO A 224 -11.71 -5.78 -29.37
N SER A 225 -11.28 -4.71 -30.04
CA SER A 225 -9.88 -4.29 -30.05
C SER A 225 -9.50 -3.63 -28.70
N MET A 226 -8.20 -3.53 -28.41
CA MET A 226 -7.73 -2.84 -27.19
C MET A 226 -8.22 -1.40 -27.06
N ASP A 227 -8.37 -0.72 -28.21
CA ASP A 227 -8.78 0.69 -28.27
C ASP A 227 -10.27 0.88 -27.91
N ASN A 228 -11.07 -0.17 -28.09
CA ASN A 228 -12.50 -0.15 -27.79
C ASN A 228 -12.80 -0.53 -26.32
N ILE A 229 -11.77 -0.84 -25.52
CA ILE A 229 -11.95 -1.19 -24.12
C ILE A 229 -11.45 -0.03 -23.26
N SER A 230 -12.34 0.58 -22.49
CA SER A 230 -12.01 1.59 -21.51
C SER A 230 -12.10 0.99 -20.11
N ILE A 231 -11.07 1.20 -19.29
CA ILE A 231 -11.02 0.77 -17.91
C ILE A 231 -10.80 2.01 -17.06
N SER A 232 -11.71 2.25 -16.14
CA SER A 232 -11.58 3.34 -15.17
C SER A 232 -11.04 2.76 -13.85
N LEU A 233 -9.87 3.23 -13.45
CA LEU A 233 -9.21 2.89 -12.17
C LEU A 233 -9.14 4.15 -11.28
N ASP A 234 -10.18 4.98 -11.34
CA ASP A 234 -10.28 6.17 -10.50
C ASP A 234 -10.57 5.75 -9.06
N ASP A 235 -9.61 6.01 -8.18
CA ASP A 235 -9.73 5.75 -6.74
C ASP A 235 -10.19 7.00 -5.95
N GLY A 236 -10.33 8.15 -6.61
CA GLY A 236 -10.79 9.40 -6.02
C GLY A 236 -9.87 10.00 -4.94
N VAL A 237 -8.78 9.31 -4.60
CA VAL A 237 -7.92 9.69 -3.46
C VAL A 237 -6.89 10.74 -3.83
N PHE A 238 -6.46 10.75 -5.09
CA PHE A 238 -5.34 11.57 -5.56
C PHE A 238 -5.70 12.57 -6.65
N THR A 239 -6.96 12.70 -7.00
CA THR A 239 -7.41 13.68 -7.98
C THR A 239 -7.93 14.92 -7.23
N ASP A 240 -7.22 16.03 -7.33
CA ASP A 240 -7.76 17.33 -6.95
C ASP A 240 -8.80 17.72 -8.01
N ARG A 241 -10.05 17.31 -7.79
CA ARG A 241 -11.16 17.54 -8.71
C ARG A 241 -11.42 19.03 -8.92
N ASP A 242 -11.16 19.84 -7.91
CA ASP A 242 -11.33 21.28 -8.00
C ASP A 242 -10.26 21.91 -8.90
N ALA A 243 -9.00 21.47 -8.77
CA ALA A 243 -7.92 21.89 -9.64
C ALA A 243 -8.11 21.40 -11.09
N GLU A 244 -8.62 20.20 -11.29
CA GLU A 244 -8.93 19.66 -12.62
C GLU A 244 -10.11 20.42 -13.27
N LEU A 245 -11.15 20.68 -12.51
CA LEU A 245 -12.29 21.51 -12.96
C LEU A 245 -11.82 22.92 -13.37
N ASP A 246 -11.01 23.57 -12.52
CA ASP A 246 -10.46 24.88 -12.80
C ASP A 246 -9.55 24.90 -14.05
N TYR A 247 -8.74 23.86 -14.23
CA TYR A 247 -7.92 23.69 -15.42
C TYR A 247 -8.79 23.61 -16.67
N TRP A 248 -9.81 22.73 -16.68
CA TRP A 248 -10.67 22.55 -17.84
C TRP A 248 -11.54 23.79 -18.14
N ILE A 249 -12.00 24.49 -17.11
CA ILE A 249 -12.69 25.79 -17.29
C ILE A 249 -11.76 26.78 -18.02
N LYS A 250 -10.49 26.86 -17.64
CA LYS A 250 -9.52 27.73 -18.29
C LYS A 250 -9.22 27.32 -19.74
N VAL A 251 -9.10 26.00 -20.00
CA VAL A 251 -8.87 25.46 -21.34
C VAL A 251 -10.04 25.77 -22.29
N VAL A 252 -11.28 25.58 -21.84
CA VAL A 252 -12.49 25.88 -22.61
C VAL A 252 -12.64 27.37 -22.83
N ASN A 253 -12.42 28.19 -21.79
CA ASN A 253 -12.52 29.67 -21.91
C ASN A 253 -11.44 30.26 -22.83
N ALA A 254 -10.26 29.62 -22.89
CA ALA A 254 -9.18 30.03 -23.79
C ALA A 254 -9.36 29.53 -25.24
N GLY A 255 -10.40 28.72 -25.49
CA GLY A 255 -10.68 28.17 -26.83
C GLY A 255 -9.79 27.01 -27.25
N PHE A 256 -9.04 26.43 -26.33
CA PHE A 256 -8.15 25.27 -26.63
C PHE A 256 -8.85 23.91 -26.54
N GLY A 257 -10.08 23.85 -26.03
CA GLY A 257 -10.85 22.63 -25.90
C GLY A 257 -12.35 22.91 -25.99
N THR A 258 -13.13 21.84 -26.27
CA THR A 258 -14.60 21.92 -26.32
C THR A 258 -15.20 21.66 -24.94
N ARG A 259 -16.45 22.07 -24.74
CA ARG A 259 -17.19 21.81 -23.50
C ARG A 259 -17.38 20.30 -23.28
N GLU A 260 -17.62 19.55 -24.37
CA GLU A 260 -17.77 18.10 -24.34
C GLU A 260 -16.50 17.41 -23.85
N MET A 261 -15.30 17.88 -24.30
CA MET A 261 -14.02 17.38 -23.82
C MET A 261 -13.82 17.64 -22.31
N ALA A 262 -14.21 18.80 -21.83
CA ALA A 262 -14.16 19.13 -20.41
C ALA A 262 -15.09 18.22 -19.60
N ILE A 263 -16.34 18.04 -20.03
CA ILE A 263 -17.32 17.16 -19.40
C ILE A 263 -16.81 15.71 -19.36
N GLN A 264 -16.28 15.24 -20.49
CA GLN A 264 -15.73 13.90 -20.61
C GLN A 264 -14.62 13.65 -19.57
N LYS A 265 -13.70 14.60 -19.43
CA LYS A 265 -12.54 14.48 -18.53
C LYS A 265 -12.91 14.66 -17.07
N VAL A 266 -13.63 15.72 -16.72
CA VAL A 266 -14.00 16.05 -15.34
C VAL A 266 -14.97 15.02 -14.74
N LEU A 267 -15.93 14.54 -15.53
CA LEU A 267 -16.91 13.54 -15.08
C LEU A 267 -16.50 12.11 -15.37
N ASN A 268 -15.37 11.89 -16.07
CA ASN A 268 -14.87 10.57 -16.46
C ASN A 268 -15.94 9.72 -17.17
N VAL A 269 -16.63 10.31 -18.15
CA VAL A 269 -17.69 9.66 -18.92
C VAL A 269 -17.23 9.41 -20.36
N THR A 270 -17.99 8.58 -21.08
CA THR A 270 -17.74 8.33 -22.51
C THR A 270 -18.04 9.58 -23.36
N GLU A 271 -17.46 9.68 -24.53
CA GLU A 271 -17.69 10.81 -25.44
C GLU A 271 -19.16 10.99 -25.78
N GLU A 272 -19.89 9.89 -26.04
CA GLU A 272 -21.33 9.92 -26.32
C GLU A 272 -22.12 10.51 -25.15
N LYS A 273 -21.81 10.10 -23.93
CA LYS A 273 -22.44 10.61 -22.71
C LYS A 273 -22.09 12.07 -22.44
N ALA A 274 -20.86 12.48 -22.75
CA ALA A 274 -20.45 13.87 -22.61
C ALA A 274 -21.17 14.79 -23.61
N GLN A 275 -21.43 14.31 -24.84
CA GLN A 275 -22.24 15.03 -25.85
C GLN A 275 -23.70 15.13 -25.41
N GLU A 276 -24.28 14.07 -24.84
CA GLU A 276 -25.64 14.07 -24.30
C GLU A 276 -25.78 15.12 -23.18
N ILE A 277 -24.88 15.11 -22.20
CA ILE A 277 -24.87 16.09 -21.10
C ILE A 277 -24.69 17.52 -21.63
N ALA A 278 -23.79 17.73 -22.59
CA ALA A 278 -23.60 19.06 -23.17
C ALA A 278 -24.85 19.57 -23.93
N ALA A 279 -25.57 18.68 -24.60
CA ALA A 279 -26.82 18.99 -25.27
C ALA A 279 -27.94 19.33 -24.26
N GLU A 280 -28.05 18.57 -23.17
CA GLU A 280 -29.03 18.87 -22.10
C GLU A 280 -28.77 20.24 -21.45
N ILE A 281 -27.51 20.56 -21.15
CA ILE A 281 -27.13 21.87 -20.59
C ILE A 281 -27.49 23.01 -21.56
N ASN A 282 -27.23 22.81 -22.87
CA ASN A 282 -27.53 23.83 -23.85
C ASN A 282 -29.04 24.04 -24.02
N THR A 283 -29.85 22.99 -23.97
CA THR A 283 -31.33 23.09 -24.01
C THR A 283 -31.88 23.79 -22.76
N GLY A 284 -31.36 23.43 -21.56
CA GLY A 284 -31.76 24.10 -20.32
C GLY A 284 -31.44 25.60 -20.31
N ILE A 285 -30.26 26.00 -20.80
CA ILE A 285 -29.89 27.43 -20.92
C ILE A 285 -30.81 28.18 -21.91
N VAL A 286 -31.15 27.52 -23.03
CA VAL A 286 -32.09 28.14 -24.03
C VAL A 286 -33.49 28.32 -23.44
N ASP A 287 -33.97 27.37 -22.66
CA ASP A 287 -35.28 27.46 -22.01
C ASP A 287 -35.31 28.55 -20.92
N GLU A 288 -34.25 28.70 -20.11
CA GLU A 288 -34.14 29.81 -19.16
C GLU A 288 -34.10 31.18 -19.84
N ILE A 289 -33.31 31.31 -20.93
CA ILE A 289 -33.26 32.56 -21.70
C ILE A 289 -34.64 32.88 -22.31
N ASN A 290 -35.34 31.89 -22.80
CA ASN A 290 -36.69 32.08 -23.36
C ASN A 290 -37.69 32.44 -22.28
N GLN A 291 -37.64 31.87 -21.09
CA GLN A 291 -38.48 32.26 -19.95
C GLN A 291 -38.18 33.69 -19.49
N GLN A 292 -36.90 34.08 -19.35
CA GLN A 292 -36.56 35.45 -19.01
C GLN A 292 -37.02 36.48 -20.07
N ARG A 293 -36.96 36.13 -21.36
CA ARG A 293 -37.50 36.97 -22.44
C ARG A 293 -38.99 37.13 -22.36
N THR A 294 -39.70 36.06 -21.99
CA THR A 294 -41.18 36.10 -21.83
C THR A 294 -41.59 36.97 -20.64
N ASP A 295 -40.87 36.87 -19.52
CA ASP A 295 -41.09 37.67 -18.32
C ASP A 295 -40.76 39.15 -18.53
N THR A 296 -39.75 39.47 -19.34
CA THR A 296 -39.38 40.88 -19.65
C THR A 296 -40.41 41.54 -20.56
N HIS A 297 -41.15 40.76 -21.39
CA HIS A 297 -42.24 41.26 -22.23
C HIS A 297 -43.55 41.46 -21.47
N LEU A 298 -43.71 40.88 -20.27
CA LEU A 298 -44.90 41.00 -19.44
C LEU A 298 -44.88 42.24 -18.50
N TYR A 299 -43.74 42.92 -18.38
CA TYR A 299 -43.59 44.12 -17.51
C TYR A 299 -43.15 45.38 -18.25
N GLY A 300 -43.34 45.41 -19.57
CA GLY A 300 -43.01 46.56 -20.42
C GLY A 300 -44.24 47.18 -21.05
N GLU A 301 -45.12 47.81 -20.27
CA GLU A 301 -45.97 48.91 -20.63
C GLU A 301 -45.94 49.99 -19.54
#